data_8d7adf484aa369a6970ebec0243d27b9
#
_entry.id   8d7adf484aa369a6970ebec0243d27b9
#
_cell.length_a   1.000
_cell.length_b   1.000
_cell.length_c   1.000
_cell.angle_alpha   90.00
_cell.angle_beta   90.00
_cell.angle_gamma   90.00
#
_symmetry.space_group_name_H-M   'P 1'
#
loop_
_entity.id
_entity.type
_entity.pdbx_description
1 polymer ?
#
loop_
_entity_poly.entity_id
_entity_poly.type
_entity_poly.pdbx_seq_one_letter_code
_entity_poly.pdbx_strand_id
1 'polypeptide(L)'
;SRIAPGRSHAPAVPRPRLVAHLDMDAFYASVELLRYPDLTGQPVVIGGGRKSVPQESVDPATGQVTRKYQTLASYAGRGVITTATYAARKLGVGSAMGLMKAAKLAPDAILLPADFDAYRTMSRRFKAAVRAIAPVVEDRGNDEISIDLSGGTLPEPEGVPEDDADAWWRARDVARALKVAVREATGLTCSVAVAPNKLVAKIASELDKPDGLTMVREADIPTVIWPLAAKRINGIGPKAAARLERLGIATIGELAYADRAKLESVFGAGYARWMIDAANGRDDRPLV
;
A
#
# COMPACT_ATOMS: atom_id res chain seq x y z
N SER A 1 5.98 -62.66 -13.43
CA SER A 1 6.18 -61.21 -13.26
C SER A 1 4.82 -60.53 -13.09
N ARG A 2 4.54 -60.07 -11.86
CA ARG A 2 3.34 -59.27 -11.56
C ARG A 2 3.68 -57.80 -11.78
N ILE A 3 3.05 -57.16 -12.81
CA ILE A 3 3.13 -55.74 -13.06
C ILE A 3 2.29 -55.05 -11.95
N ALA A 4 2.91 -54.21 -11.13
CA ALA A 4 2.19 -53.39 -10.16
C ALA A 4 1.31 -52.35 -10.93
N PRO A 5 0.06 -52.11 -10.52
CA PRO A 5 -0.77 -51.11 -11.13
C PRO A 5 -0.13 -49.72 -10.91
N GLY A 6 0.09 -49.02 -12.01
CA GLY A 6 0.57 -47.65 -11.99
C GLY A 6 -0.35 -46.78 -11.14
N ARG A 7 0.21 -46.06 -10.20
CA ARG A 7 -0.51 -45.03 -9.46
C ARG A 7 -0.96 -43.97 -10.48
N SER A 8 -2.26 -43.91 -10.72
CA SER A 8 -2.85 -42.80 -11.47
C SER A 8 -2.59 -41.55 -10.61
N HIS A 9 -1.72 -40.66 -11.08
CA HIS A 9 -1.63 -39.32 -10.53
C HIS A 9 -2.93 -38.61 -10.90
N ALA A 10 -3.85 -38.47 -9.93
CA ALA A 10 -4.95 -37.54 -10.07
C ALA A 10 -4.33 -36.14 -10.34
N PRO A 11 -4.88 -35.36 -11.29
CA PRO A 11 -4.39 -34.00 -11.52
C PRO A 11 -4.45 -33.24 -10.18
N ALA A 12 -3.32 -32.64 -9.78
CA ALA A 12 -3.26 -31.83 -8.58
C ALA A 12 -4.36 -30.78 -8.65
N VAL A 13 -5.23 -30.70 -7.64
CA VAL A 13 -6.21 -29.62 -7.51
C VAL A 13 -5.42 -28.31 -7.43
N PRO A 14 -5.69 -27.32 -8.32
CA PRO A 14 -4.98 -26.06 -8.26
C PRO A 14 -5.15 -25.45 -6.89
N ARG A 15 -4.04 -25.15 -6.20
CA ARG A 15 -4.09 -24.44 -4.91
C ARG A 15 -4.57 -23.01 -5.16
N PRO A 16 -5.43 -22.45 -4.28
CA PRO A 16 -5.89 -21.09 -4.45
C PRO A 16 -4.72 -20.11 -4.42
N ARG A 17 -4.75 -19.16 -5.34
CA ARG A 17 -3.78 -18.08 -5.36
C ARG A 17 -4.14 -17.06 -4.29
N LEU A 18 -3.19 -16.76 -3.41
CA LEU A 18 -3.33 -15.76 -2.36
C LEU A 18 -2.13 -14.82 -2.43
N VAL A 19 -2.42 -13.55 -2.60
CA VAL A 19 -1.42 -12.49 -2.71
C VAL A 19 -1.69 -11.43 -1.66
N ALA A 20 -0.66 -11.05 -0.91
CA ALA A 20 -0.73 -9.91 -0.03
C ALA A 20 -0.09 -8.69 -0.70
N HIS A 21 -0.69 -7.54 -0.46
CA HIS A 21 -0.07 -6.24 -0.69
C HIS A 21 0.20 -5.60 0.66
N LEU A 22 1.46 -5.26 0.90
CA LEU A 22 1.90 -4.57 2.11
C LEU A 22 2.37 -3.18 1.74
N ASP A 23 1.86 -2.20 2.46
CA ASP A 23 2.15 -0.79 2.25
C ASP A 23 2.45 -0.13 3.60
N MET A 24 3.56 0.57 3.68
CA MET A 24 3.92 1.30 4.90
C MET A 24 3.01 2.51 5.08
N ASP A 25 2.55 2.74 6.30
CA ASP A 25 1.63 3.83 6.62
C ASP A 25 2.35 5.17 6.65
N ALA A 26 1.93 6.13 5.81
CA ALA A 26 2.53 7.47 5.71
C ALA A 26 4.07 7.43 5.84
N PHE A 27 4.71 6.64 4.98
CA PHE A 27 6.04 6.07 5.21
C PHE A 27 7.10 7.13 5.57
N TYR A 28 7.34 8.08 4.71
CA TYR A 28 8.41 9.06 4.95
C TYR A 28 8.13 9.93 6.17
N ALA A 29 6.89 10.34 6.35
CA ALA A 29 6.48 11.08 7.54
C ALA A 29 6.67 10.25 8.81
N SER A 30 6.32 8.97 8.79
CA SER A 30 6.46 8.06 9.93
C SER A 30 7.93 7.80 10.27
N VAL A 31 8.81 7.71 9.28
CA VAL A 31 10.27 7.63 9.52
C VAL A 31 10.76 8.88 10.26
N GLU A 32 10.34 10.07 9.86
CA GLU A 32 10.71 11.30 10.51
C GLU A 32 10.17 11.39 11.96
N LEU A 33 8.96 10.86 12.21
CA LEU A 33 8.40 10.83 13.56
C LEU A 33 9.17 9.90 14.52
N LEU A 34 9.92 8.93 14.01
CA LEU A 34 10.85 8.16 14.84
C LEU A 34 11.99 9.03 15.36
N ARG A 35 12.46 9.98 14.54
CA ARG A 35 13.50 10.95 14.91
C ARG A 35 12.95 12.06 15.82
N TYR A 36 11.69 12.44 15.60
CA TYR A 36 11.02 13.53 16.30
C TYR A 36 9.70 13.04 16.93
N PRO A 37 9.77 12.19 17.97
CA PRO A 37 8.58 11.57 18.54
C PRO A 37 7.62 12.56 19.22
N ASP A 38 8.08 13.73 19.59
CA ASP A 38 7.27 14.84 20.13
C ASP A 38 6.27 15.40 19.10
N LEU A 39 6.48 15.12 17.80
CA LEU A 39 5.57 15.54 16.74
C LEU A 39 4.44 14.54 16.46
N THR A 40 4.40 13.42 17.15
CA THR A 40 3.36 12.40 16.97
C THR A 40 1.97 12.99 17.17
N GLY A 41 1.08 12.75 16.20
CA GLY A 41 -0.29 13.28 16.22
C GLY A 41 -0.43 14.71 15.70
N GLN A 42 0.66 15.41 15.46
CA GLN A 42 0.64 16.77 14.92
C GLN A 42 0.64 16.78 13.39
N PRO A 43 0.11 17.85 12.76
CA PRO A 43 0.26 18.04 11.34
C PRO A 43 1.73 18.29 10.96
N VAL A 44 2.31 17.35 10.20
CA VAL A 44 3.69 17.42 9.73
C VAL A 44 3.72 17.18 8.23
N VAL A 45 4.48 18.01 7.53
CA VAL A 45 4.69 17.94 6.09
C VAL A 45 6.19 17.72 5.83
N ILE A 46 6.50 16.81 4.94
CA ILE A 46 7.86 16.52 4.49
C ILE A 46 8.03 17.11 3.09
N GLY A 47 9.05 17.94 2.89
CA GLY A 47 9.26 18.54 1.58
C GLY A 47 10.18 19.76 1.60
N GLY A 48 10.57 20.20 2.78
CA GLY A 48 11.51 21.31 2.95
C GLY A 48 12.94 20.93 2.55
N GLY A 49 13.74 21.96 2.33
CA GLY A 49 15.18 21.83 2.13
C GLY A 49 15.97 22.02 3.44
N ARG A 50 17.25 22.32 3.30
CA ARG A 50 18.19 22.52 4.44
C ARG A 50 17.71 23.57 5.45
N LYS A 51 17.01 24.60 5.01
CA LYS A 51 16.44 25.63 5.88
C LYS A 51 15.33 25.13 6.80
N SER A 52 14.75 23.97 6.49
CA SER A 52 13.68 23.36 7.24
C SER A 52 14.17 22.37 8.30
N VAL A 53 15.49 22.19 8.43
CA VAL A 53 16.06 21.34 9.48
C VAL A 53 15.74 21.96 10.84
N PRO A 54 15.23 21.17 11.79
CA PRO A 54 14.95 21.66 13.14
C PRO A 54 16.20 22.22 13.82
N GLN A 55 16.05 23.35 14.50
CA GLN A 55 17.11 23.92 15.29
C GLN A 55 17.14 23.26 16.66
N GLU A 56 18.30 22.74 17.07
CA GLU A 56 18.48 22.08 18.33
C GLU A 56 19.23 23.00 19.32
N SER A 57 18.76 22.98 20.58
CA SER A 57 19.43 23.61 21.70
C SER A 57 19.59 22.58 22.80
N VAL A 58 20.79 22.51 23.39
CA VAL A 58 21.10 21.62 24.52
C VAL A 58 21.27 22.45 25.78
N ASP A 59 20.49 22.10 26.82
CA ASP A 59 20.69 22.69 28.14
C ASP A 59 22.01 22.16 28.73
N PRO A 60 23.01 23.02 28.98
CA PRO A 60 24.31 22.59 29.51
C PRO A 60 24.23 22.02 30.94
N ALA A 61 23.18 22.34 31.69
CA ALA A 61 22.99 21.84 33.05
C ALA A 61 22.36 20.46 33.12
N THR A 62 21.38 20.17 32.23
CA THR A 62 20.58 18.94 32.26
C THR A 62 20.84 17.99 31.09
N GLY A 63 21.51 18.46 30.03
CA GLY A 63 21.68 17.72 28.80
C GLY A 63 20.39 17.59 27.98
N GLN A 64 19.31 18.24 28.40
CA GLN A 64 18.02 18.19 27.70
C GLN A 64 18.12 18.89 26.34
N VAL A 65 17.66 18.19 25.29
CA VAL A 65 17.60 18.71 23.94
C VAL A 65 16.23 19.33 23.69
N THR A 66 16.20 20.58 23.26
CA THR A 66 15.00 21.28 22.81
C THR A 66 15.10 21.55 21.33
N ARG A 67 14.03 21.29 20.58
CA ARG A 67 13.98 21.52 19.14
C ARG A 67 12.97 22.60 18.79
N LYS A 68 13.37 23.48 17.88
CA LYS A 68 12.48 24.45 17.25
C LYS A 68 12.23 24.03 15.81
N TYR A 69 10.96 23.79 15.47
CA TYR A 69 10.55 23.35 14.15
C TYR A 69 10.14 24.52 13.27
N GLN A 70 10.42 24.42 11.98
CA GLN A 70 9.88 25.33 10.97
C GLN A 70 8.42 24.99 10.70
N THR A 71 7.65 25.99 10.28
CA THR A 71 6.25 25.79 9.86
C THR A 71 6.10 26.10 8.38
N LEU A 72 4.99 25.64 7.77
CA LEU A 72 4.67 25.97 6.39
C LEU A 72 4.58 27.47 6.15
N ALA A 73 4.09 28.25 7.12
CA ALA A 73 4.00 29.71 7.01
C ALA A 73 5.33 30.39 6.77
N SER A 74 6.43 29.81 7.26
CA SER A 74 7.79 30.37 7.10
C SER A 74 8.45 29.97 5.77
N TYR A 75 7.84 29.11 4.98
CA TYR A 75 8.43 28.63 3.74
C TYR A 75 8.24 29.61 2.60
N ALA A 76 9.30 29.80 1.81
CA ALA A 76 9.27 30.51 0.54
C ALA A 76 10.04 29.69 -0.50
N GLY A 77 9.45 29.47 -1.66
CA GLY A 77 10.07 28.70 -2.74
C GLY A 77 9.06 27.96 -3.62
N ARG A 78 9.59 27.08 -4.47
CA ARG A 78 8.84 26.32 -5.48
C ARG A 78 8.74 24.82 -5.15
N GLY A 79 9.10 24.42 -3.96
CA GLY A 79 9.06 23.02 -3.54
C GLY A 79 7.64 22.47 -3.47
N VAL A 80 7.54 21.17 -3.51
CA VAL A 80 6.29 20.42 -3.37
C VAL A 80 6.35 19.47 -2.17
N ILE A 81 5.19 19.08 -1.69
CA ILE A 81 5.08 18.08 -0.62
C ILE A 81 5.53 16.72 -1.15
N THR A 82 6.47 16.08 -0.46
CA THR A 82 6.82 14.67 -0.67
C THR A 82 5.78 13.77 -0.03
N THR A 83 5.46 14.01 1.23
CA THR A 83 4.42 13.30 1.98
C THR A 83 3.98 14.13 3.19
N ALA A 84 2.90 13.70 3.83
CA ALA A 84 2.35 14.36 5.00
C ALA A 84 1.75 13.35 5.98
N THR A 85 1.73 13.69 7.26
CA THR A 85 1.02 12.91 8.28
C THR A 85 -0.50 12.91 8.03
N TYR A 86 -1.19 11.94 8.59
CA TYR A 86 -2.66 11.90 8.51
C TYR A 86 -3.30 13.15 9.10
N ALA A 87 -2.74 13.69 10.19
CA ALA A 87 -3.21 14.94 10.77
C ALA A 87 -3.09 16.13 9.80
N ALA A 88 -2.00 16.20 9.03
CA ALA A 88 -1.83 17.22 7.98
C ALA A 88 -2.80 17.00 6.80
N ARG A 89 -2.98 15.75 6.38
CA ARG A 89 -3.92 15.40 5.29
C ARG A 89 -5.35 15.81 5.60
N LYS A 90 -5.78 15.75 6.85
CA LYS A 90 -7.09 16.22 7.28
C LYS A 90 -7.30 17.73 7.09
N LEU A 91 -6.22 18.49 7.01
CA LEU A 91 -6.24 19.93 6.72
C LEU A 91 -6.24 20.25 5.22
N GLY A 92 -6.29 19.23 4.38
CA GLY A 92 -6.38 19.36 2.93
C GLY A 92 -5.06 19.38 2.19
N VAL A 93 -3.94 19.11 2.86
CA VAL A 93 -2.61 19.05 2.23
C VAL A 93 -2.20 17.63 1.92
N GLY A 94 -1.47 17.43 0.84
CA GLY A 94 -1.06 16.09 0.39
C GLY A 94 0.09 16.11 -0.59
N SER A 95 0.53 14.91 -0.96
CA SER A 95 1.67 14.71 -1.87
C SER A 95 1.51 15.46 -3.19
N ALA A 96 2.63 15.95 -3.70
CA ALA A 96 2.75 16.74 -4.93
C ALA A 96 2.13 18.15 -4.90
N MET A 97 1.44 18.51 -3.82
CA MET A 97 0.95 19.88 -3.64
C MET A 97 2.12 20.84 -3.43
N GLY A 98 2.08 22.04 -4.03
CA GLY A 98 3.05 23.08 -3.79
C GLY A 98 3.07 23.50 -2.31
N LEU A 99 4.26 23.71 -1.73
CA LEU A 99 4.40 24.08 -0.33
C LEU A 99 3.80 25.46 -0.04
N MET A 100 3.87 26.38 -0.99
CA MET A 100 3.23 27.70 -0.85
C MET A 100 1.70 27.60 -0.79
N LYS A 101 1.13 26.72 -1.59
CA LYS A 101 -0.32 26.43 -1.55
C LYS A 101 -0.71 25.74 -0.24
N ALA A 102 0.08 24.77 0.19
CA ALA A 102 -0.14 24.07 1.45
C ALA A 102 -0.07 25.02 2.66
N ALA A 103 0.82 26.00 2.63
CA ALA A 103 0.95 27.01 3.68
C ALA A 103 -0.32 27.86 3.86
N LYS A 104 -1.09 28.06 2.81
CA LYS A 104 -2.39 28.75 2.90
C LYS A 104 -3.46 27.91 3.59
N LEU A 105 -3.39 26.58 3.43
CA LEU A 105 -4.35 25.65 4.01
C LEU A 105 -3.98 25.28 5.45
N ALA A 106 -2.69 25.16 5.75
CA ALA A 106 -2.17 24.69 7.03
C ALA A 106 -0.91 25.45 7.43
N PRO A 107 -1.02 26.75 7.74
CA PRO A 107 0.16 27.60 8.00
C PRO A 107 1.00 27.13 9.21
N ASP A 108 0.35 26.54 10.21
CA ASP A 108 0.99 26.10 11.44
C ASP A 108 1.51 24.65 11.39
N ALA A 109 1.30 23.93 10.29
CA ALA A 109 1.84 22.59 10.12
C ALA A 109 3.37 22.64 10.12
N ILE A 110 3.99 21.68 10.79
CA ILE A 110 5.44 21.54 10.86
C ILE A 110 5.97 21.15 9.48
N LEU A 111 7.04 21.78 9.05
CA LEU A 111 7.75 21.46 7.82
C LEU A 111 9.11 20.84 8.15
N LEU A 112 9.35 19.64 7.63
CA LEU A 112 10.63 18.93 7.78
C LEU A 112 11.27 18.69 6.41
N PRO A 113 12.60 18.65 6.34
CA PRO A 113 13.29 18.24 5.12
C PRO A 113 13.13 16.75 4.88
N ALA A 114 13.16 16.33 3.60
CA ALA A 114 13.21 14.92 3.24
C ALA A 114 14.61 14.33 3.51
N ASP A 115 14.64 13.10 4.01
CA ASP A 115 15.87 12.33 4.22
C ASP A 115 15.75 10.98 3.49
N PHE A 116 16.04 10.98 2.20
CA PHE A 116 15.89 9.80 1.35
C PHE A 116 16.83 8.65 1.73
N ASP A 117 17.99 8.92 2.33
CA ASP A 117 18.87 7.86 2.81
C ASP A 117 18.24 7.09 3.97
N ALA A 118 17.62 7.80 4.91
CA ALA A 118 16.88 7.17 6.01
C ALA A 118 15.70 6.35 5.48
N TYR A 119 14.98 6.84 4.48
CA TYR A 119 13.83 6.13 3.90
C TYR A 119 14.27 4.86 3.18
N ARG A 120 15.36 4.92 2.42
CA ARG A 120 15.93 3.72 1.79
C ARG A 120 16.40 2.68 2.79
N THR A 121 17.01 3.11 3.88
CA THR A 121 17.43 2.21 4.96
C THR A 121 16.25 1.50 5.60
N MET A 122 15.19 2.24 5.93
CA MET A 122 13.97 1.66 6.50
C MET A 122 13.25 0.75 5.50
N SER A 123 13.24 1.11 4.22
CA SER A 123 12.69 0.27 3.15
C SER A 123 13.40 -1.09 3.12
N ARG A 124 14.71 -1.12 3.14
CA ARG A 124 15.48 -2.37 3.18
C ARG A 124 15.16 -3.20 4.42
N ARG A 125 15.01 -2.55 5.59
CA ARG A 125 14.72 -3.25 6.85
C ARG A 125 13.36 -3.94 6.85
N PHE A 126 12.30 -3.25 6.44
CA PHE A 126 10.99 -3.89 6.44
C PHE A 126 10.90 -5.01 5.40
N LYS A 127 11.50 -4.82 4.23
CA LYS A 127 11.52 -5.85 3.17
C LYS A 127 12.31 -7.09 3.60
N ALA A 128 13.44 -6.92 4.29
CA ALA A 128 14.19 -8.03 4.85
C ALA A 128 13.39 -8.80 5.90
N ALA A 129 12.68 -8.10 6.78
CA ALA A 129 11.82 -8.72 7.79
C ALA A 129 10.68 -9.53 7.14
N VAL A 130 10.09 -9.02 6.07
CA VAL A 130 9.07 -9.73 5.29
C VAL A 130 9.64 -10.98 4.63
N ARG A 131 10.77 -10.88 3.96
CA ARG A 131 11.41 -12.01 3.26
C ARG A 131 11.81 -13.14 4.21
N ALA A 132 12.11 -12.84 5.46
CA ALA A 132 12.42 -13.85 6.46
C ALA A 132 11.23 -14.76 6.79
N ILE A 133 10.01 -14.26 6.60
CA ILE A 133 8.77 -15.01 6.85
C ILE A 133 8.18 -15.55 5.54
N ALA A 134 8.13 -14.74 4.51
CA ALA A 134 7.53 -15.06 3.21
C ALA A 134 8.52 -14.69 2.09
N PRO A 135 9.28 -15.66 1.56
CA PRO A 135 10.41 -15.37 0.67
C PRO A 135 10.04 -14.98 -0.76
N VAL A 136 8.82 -15.26 -1.20
CA VAL A 136 8.37 -14.95 -2.55
C VAL A 136 7.70 -13.58 -2.57
N VAL A 137 8.45 -12.56 -2.95
CA VAL A 137 8.01 -11.16 -2.96
C VAL A 137 8.33 -10.48 -4.28
N GLU A 138 7.51 -9.48 -4.61
CA GLU A 138 7.78 -8.52 -5.69
C GLU A 138 7.97 -7.13 -5.08
N ASP A 139 9.11 -6.51 -5.33
CA ASP A 139 9.38 -5.15 -4.90
C ASP A 139 8.56 -4.18 -5.76
N ARG A 140 7.79 -3.30 -5.12
CA ARG A 140 6.89 -2.36 -5.78
C ARG A 140 7.26 -0.89 -5.55
N GLY A 141 8.36 -0.64 -4.87
CA GLY A 141 8.82 0.69 -4.53
C GLY A 141 9.38 0.76 -3.11
N ASN A 142 9.68 1.97 -2.64
CA ASN A 142 10.30 2.15 -1.32
C ASN A 142 9.41 1.71 -0.15
N ASP A 143 8.11 1.82 -0.29
CA ASP A 143 7.14 1.67 0.79
C ASP A 143 6.15 0.53 0.58
N GLU A 144 6.26 -0.22 -0.51
CA GLU A 144 5.29 -1.27 -0.82
C GLU A 144 5.89 -2.50 -1.49
N ILE A 145 5.34 -3.66 -1.17
CA ILE A 145 5.68 -4.94 -1.79
C ILE A 145 4.44 -5.81 -1.97
N SER A 146 4.48 -6.66 -2.99
CA SER A 146 3.55 -7.78 -3.14
C SER A 146 4.20 -9.07 -2.64
N ILE A 147 3.42 -9.92 -2.00
CA ILE A 147 3.90 -11.13 -1.34
C ILE A 147 3.02 -12.29 -1.78
N ASP A 148 3.64 -13.39 -2.22
CA ASP A 148 2.90 -14.60 -2.53
C ASP A 148 2.68 -15.41 -1.25
N LEU A 149 1.43 -15.56 -0.84
CA LEU A 149 0.99 -16.36 0.30
C LEU A 149 0.28 -17.64 -0.14
N SER A 150 0.35 -18.00 -1.42
CA SER A 150 -0.25 -19.21 -1.94
C SER A 150 0.39 -20.46 -1.35
N GLY A 151 -0.34 -21.57 -1.33
CA GLY A 151 0.20 -22.85 -0.91
C GLY A 151 1.45 -23.22 -1.72
N GLY A 152 2.49 -23.72 -1.05
CA GLY A 152 3.78 -24.08 -1.63
C GLY A 152 4.83 -22.97 -1.61
N THR A 153 4.46 -21.72 -1.34
CA THR A 153 5.40 -20.60 -1.19
C THR A 153 5.82 -20.34 0.25
N LEU A 154 5.05 -20.88 1.19
CA LEU A 154 5.30 -20.79 2.63
C LEU A 154 5.63 -22.18 3.18
N PRO A 155 6.39 -22.27 4.30
CA PRO A 155 6.59 -23.54 4.98
C PRO A 155 5.24 -24.13 5.39
N GLU A 156 4.94 -25.35 4.93
CA GLU A 156 3.73 -26.07 5.32
C GLU A 156 4.01 -26.95 6.54
N PRO A 157 3.05 -27.07 7.48
CA PRO A 157 3.11 -28.08 8.52
C PRO A 157 3.13 -29.47 7.88
N GLU A 158 4.07 -30.32 8.27
CA GLU A 158 4.18 -31.67 7.73
C GLU A 158 2.87 -32.45 7.97
N GLY A 159 2.36 -33.06 6.91
CA GLY A 159 1.30 -34.09 6.99
C GLY A 159 -0.14 -33.61 7.03
N VAL A 160 -0.42 -32.32 6.85
CA VAL A 160 -1.81 -31.81 6.82
C VAL A 160 -2.16 -31.30 5.43
N PRO A 161 -3.11 -31.92 4.70
CA PRO A 161 -3.64 -31.33 3.48
C PRO A 161 -4.44 -30.08 3.81
N GLU A 162 -4.06 -28.96 3.21
CA GLU A 162 -4.80 -27.70 3.31
C GLU A 162 -5.97 -27.70 2.33
N ASP A 163 -7.19 -27.41 2.82
CA ASP A 163 -8.29 -26.97 1.99
C ASP A 163 -8.25 -25.46 1.77
N ASP A 164 -9.16 -24.91 0.95
CA ASP A 164 -9.20 -23.48 0.63
C ASP A 164 -9.45 -22.62 1.86
N ALA A 165 -10.23 -23.08 2.82
CA ALA A 165 -10.52 -22.35 4.07
C ALA A 165 -9.29 -22.30 4.96
N ASP A 166 -8.53 -23.40 5.08
CA ASP A 166 -7.31 -23.48 5.87
C ASP A 166 -6.22 -22.57 5.26
N ALA A 167 -6.07 -22.59 3.95
CA ALA A 167 -5.13 -21.71 3.22
C ALA A 167 -5.44 -20.23 3.47
N TRP A 168 -6.71 -19.86 3.50
CA TRP A 168 -7.19 -18.51 3.77
C TRP A 168 -6.84 -18.04 5.18
N TRP A 169 -7.15 -18.86 6.18
CA TRP A 169 -6.85 -18.54 7.57
C TRP A 169 -5.36 -18.52 7.87
N ARG A 170 -4.60 -19.39 7.23
CA ARG A 170 -3.14 -19.37 7.29
C ARG A 170 -2.56 -18.11 6.70
N ALA A 171 -3.03 -17.66 5.54
CA ALA A 171 -2.61 -16.40 4.95
C ALA A 171 -2.89 -15.20 5.86
N ARG A 172 -4.01 -15.21 6.57
CA ARG A 172 -4.33 -14.19 7.57
C ARG A 172 -3.34 -14.21 8.73
N ASP A 173 -3.02 -15.37 9.25
CA ASP A 173 -2.05 -15.51 10.35
C ASP A 173 -0.65 -15.05 9.91
N VAL A 174 -0.24 -15.41 8.70
CA VAL A 174 1.02 -14.94 8.13
C VAL A 174 1.01 -13.42 7.96
N ALA A 175 -0.07 -12.84 7.44
CA ALA A 175 -0.20 -11.40 7.29
C ALA A 175 -0.06 -10.67 8.63
N ARG A 176 -0.66 -11.19 9.69
CA ARG A 176 -0.48 -10.67 11.05
C ARG A 176 0.96 -10.77 11.53
N ALA A 177 1.62 -11.89 11.29
CA ALA A 177 3.02 -12.09 11.62
C ALA A 177 3.93 -11.12 10.86
N LEU A 178 3.62 -10.84 9.59
CA LEU A 178 4.34 -9.84 8.78
C LEU A 178 4.23 -8.44 9.39
N LYS A 179 3.03 -8.04 9.82
CA LYS A 179 2.82 -6.74 10.47
C LYS A 179 3.63 -6.60 11.76
N VAL A 180 3.66 -7.63 12.58
CA VAL A 180 4.46 -7.67 13.82
C VAL A 180 5.95 -7.58 13.49
N ALA A 181 6.43 -8.37 12.55
CA ALA A 181 7.85 -8.38 12.15
C ALA A 181 8.31 -7.02 11.60
N VAL A 182 7.49 -6.38 10.79
CA VAL A 182 7.77 -5.03 10.26
C VAL A 182 7.88 -4.02 11.40
N ARG A 183 6.96 -4.05 12.35
CA ARG A 183 6.98 -3.14 13.50
C ARG A 183 8.19 -3.36 14.39
N GLU A 184 8.55 -4.60 14.66
CA GLU A 184 9.76 -4.93 15.44
C GLU A 184 11.03 -4.48 14.75
N ALA A 185 11.11 -4.64 13.42
CA ALA A 185 12.30 -4.27 12.64
C ALA A 185 12.46 -2.76 12.44
N THR A 186 11.38 -2.00 12.40
CA THR A 186 11.39 -0.58 12.00
C THR A 186 10.79 0.38 13.01
N GLY A 187 9.98 -0.08 13.94
CA GLY A 187 9.17 0.78 14.81
C GLY A 187 7.95 1.41 14.11
N LEU A 188 7.70 1.04 12.84
CA LEU A 188 6.65 1.61 12.01
C LEU A 188 5.51 0.62 11.80
N THR A 189 4.32 1.15 11.51
CA THR A 189 3.16 0.34 11.13
C THR A 189 3.06 0.20 9.62
N CYS A 190 2.38 -0.86 9.19
CA CYS A 190 2.01 -1.08 7.80
C CYS A 190 0.57 -1.57 7.69
N SER A 191 -0.01 -1.43 6.52
CA SER A 191 -1.31 -1.98 6.18
C SER A 191 -1.14 -3.10 5.17
N VAL A 192 -1.85 -4.19 5.38
CA VAL A 192 -1.76 -5.39 4.56
C VAL A 192 -3.15 -5.78 4.08
N ALA A 193 -3.28 -6.12 2.82
CA ALA A 193 -4.45 -6.78 2.29
C ALA A 193 -4.09 -8.09 1.63
N VAL A 194 -4.92 -9.10 1.83
CA VAL A 194 -4.80 -10.41 1.18
C VAL A 194 -5.97 -10.59 0.22
N ALA A 195 -5.68 -10.96 -1.00
CA ALA A 195 -6.67 -11.10 -2.06
C ALA A 195 -6.24 -12.18 -3.07
N PRO A 196 -7.09 -12.53 -4.06
CA PRO A 196 -6.74 -13.53 -5.06
C PRO A 196 -5.62 -13.13 -6.02
N ASN A 197 -5.31 -11.85 -6.15
CA ASN A 197 -4.29 -11.33 -7.06
C ASN A 197 -3.73 -9.97 -6.60
N LYS A 198 -2.68 -9.53 -7.28
CA LYS A 198 -1.98 -8.26 -6.98
C LYS A 198 -2.88 -7.04 -7.07
N LEU A 199 -3.72 -7.00 -8.09
CA LEU A 199 -4.57 -5.82 -8.36
C LEU A 199 -5.57 -5.61 -7.24
N VAL A 200 -6.31 -6.64 -6.87
CA VAL A 200 -7.31 -6.56 -5.79
C VAL A 200 -6.64 -6.32 -4.44
N ALA A 201 -5.51 -6.96 -4.16
CA ALA A 201 -4.77 -6.75 -2.93
C ALA A 201 -4.30 -5.30 -2.77
N LYS A 202 -3.81 -4.68 -3.85
CA LYS A 202 -3.39 -3.27 -3.81
C LYS A 202 -4.57 -2.33 -3.53
N ILE A 203 -5.70 -2.52 -4.18
CA ILE A 203 -6.92 -1.75 -3.91
C ILE A 203 -7.33 -1.90 -2.44
N ALA A 204 -7.39 -3.13 -1.97
CA ALA A 204 -7.86 -3.46 -0.62
C ALA A 204 -6.91 -2.95 0.48
N SER A 205 -5.62 -2.81 0.20
CA SER A 205 -4.64 -2.32 1.19
C SER A 205 -4.92 -0.91 1.69
N GLU A 206 -5.65 -0.11 0.92
CA GLU A 206 -6.03 1.26 1.30
C GLU A 206 -7.27 1.32 2.21
N LEU A 207 -8.07 0.25 2.29
CA LEU A 207 -9.40 0.30 2.89
C LEU A 207 -9.40 0.45 4.42
N ASP A 208 -8.36 -0.01 5.10
CA ASP A 208 -8.30 -0.04 6.56
C ASP A 208 -7.05 0.67 7.11
N LYS A 209 -6.48 1.60 6.34
CA LYS A 209 -5.33 2.39 6.78
C LYS A 209 -5.71 3.38 7.88
N PRO A 210 -4.80 3.65 8.86
CA PRO A 210 -3.48 3.03 9.07
C PRO A 210 -3.55 1.73 9.88
N ASP A 211 -2.47 0.98 9.86
CA ASP A 211 -2.26 -0.26 10.63
C ASP A 211 -3.36 -1.31 10.41
N GLY A 212 -3.82 -1.40 9.16
CA GLY A 212 -4.94 -2.23 8.78
C GLY A 212 -4.55 -3.64 8.33
N LEU A 213 -5.55 -4.50 8.34
CA LEU A 213 -5.50 -5.83 7.74
C LEU A 213 -6.85 -6.09 7.07
N THR A 214 -6.83 -6.28 5.76
CA THR A 214 -8.03 -6.49 4.96
C THR A 214 -7.93 -7.81 4.22
N MET A 215 -8.96 -8.63 4.33
CA MET A 215 -9.04 -9.92 3.66
C MET A 215 -10.19 -9.85 2.64
N VAL A 216 -9.87 -10.04 1.35
CA VAL A 216 -10.86 -9.99 0.26
C VAL A 216 -10.81 -11.29 -0.52
N ARG A 217 -11.87 -12.08 -0.42
CA ARG A 217 -12.07 -13.26 -1.26
C ARG A 217 -12.66 -12.85 -2.60
N GLU A 218 -12.59 -13.72 -3.58
CA GLU A 218 -13.21 -13.48 -4.88
C GLU A 218 -14.72 -13.15 -4.73
N ALA A 219 -15.42 -13.90 -3.87
CA ALA A 219 -16.82 -13.65 -3.57
C ALA A 219 -17.13 -12.30 -2.92
N ASP A 220 -16.13 -11.67 -2.29
CA ASP A 220 -16.29 -10.36 -1.63
C ASP A 220 -16.11 -9.17 -2.58
N ILE A 221 -15.61 -9.40 -3.78
CA ILE A 221 -15.33 -8.32 -4.76
C ILE A 221 -16.55 -7.46 -5.02
N PRO A 222 -17.76 -8.00 -5.28
CA PRO A 222 -18.92 -7.16 -5.50
C PRO A 222 -19.34 -6.30 -4.32
N THR A 223 -19.12 -6.78 -3.10
CA THR A 223 -19.52 -6.05 -1.87
C THR A 223 -18.47 -5.07 -1.40
N VAL A 224 -17.19 -5.41 -1.53
CA VAL A 224 -16.07 -4.66 -0.94
C VAL A 224 -15.40 -3.74 -1.97
N ILE A 225 -15.23 -4.22 -3.20
CA ILE A 225 -14.46 -3.52 -4.23
C ILE A 225 -15.36 -2.68 -5.15
N TRP A 226 -16.47 -3.22 -5.62
CA TRP A 226 -17.34 -2.54 -6.58
C TRP A 226 -17.91 -1.19 -6.13
N PRO A 227 -18.20 -0.93 -4.84
CA PRO A 227 -18.63 0.40 -4.39
C PRO A 227 -17.57 1.49 -4.52
N LEU A 228 -16.30 1.13 -4.67
CA LEU A 228 -15.20 2.09 -4.72
C LEU A 228 -15.16 2.83 -6.07
N ALA A 229 -14.59 4.03 -6.06
CA ALA A 229 -14.40 4.80 -7.28
C ALA A 229 -13.48 4.07 -8.26
N ALA A 230 -13.81 4.14 -9.57
CA ALA A 230 -13.03 3.48 -10.62
C ALA A 230 -11.55 3.89 -10.62
N LYS A 231 -11.23 5.12 -10.25
CA LYS A 231 -9.84 5.61 -10.10
C LYS A 231 -9.00 4.88 -9.05
N ARG A 232 -9.63 4.09 -8.19
CA ARG A 232 -8.93 3.25 -7.22
C ARG A 232 -8.17 2.09 -7.88
N ILE A 233 -8.54 1.73 -9.11
CA ILE A 233 -7.80 0.73 -9.88
C ILE A 233 -6.49 1.36 -10.36
N ASN A 234 -5.36 0.77 -9.97
CA ASN A 234 -4.05 1.21 -10.44
C ASN A 234 -3.96 1.02 -11.96
N GLY A 235 -3.71 2.10 -12.67
CA GLY A 235 -3.75 2.14 -14.14
C GLY A 235 -4.93 2.95 -14.72
N ILE A 236 -5.89 3.35 -13.86
CA ILE A 236 -6.93 4.31 -14.22
C ILE A 236 -6.55 5.67 -13.61
N GLY A 237 -5.90 6.50 -14.41
CA GLY A 237 -5.49 7.83 -13.98
C GLY A 237 -6.63 8.86 -14.01
N PRO A 238 -6.34 10.12 -13.60
CA PRO A 238 -7.35 11.18 -13.53
C PRO A 238 -8.05 11.47 -14.85
N LYS A 239 -7.33 11.41 -15.97
CA LYS A 239 -7.91 11.64 -17.30
C LYS A 239 -8.88 10.54 -17.71
N ALA A 240 -8.48 9.28 -17.51
CA ALA A 240 -9.34 8.14 -17.80
C ALA A 240 -10.57 8.12 -16.88
N ALA A 241 -10.40 8.42 -15.59
CA ALA A 241 -11.49 8.52 -14.64
C ALA A 241 -12.51 9.60 -15.04
N ALA A 242 -12.04 10.77 -15.49
CA ALA A 242 -12.91 11.84 -15.95
C ALA A 242 -13.70 11.43 -17.22
N ARG A 243 -13.08 10.72 -18.14
CA ARG A 243 -13.75 10.19 -19.34
C ARG A 243 -14.77 9.12 -18.99
N LEU A 244 -14.48 8.27 -18.01
CA LEU A 244 -15.44 7.29 -17.49
C LEU A 244 -16.66 7.97 -16.88
N GLU A 245 -16.48 9.02 -16.10
CA GLU A 245 -17.57 9.79 -15.51
C GLU A 245 -18.51 10.38 -16.56
N ARG A 246 -17.97 10.86 -17.69
CA ARG A 246 -18.77 11.34 -18.82
C ARG A 246 -19.63 10.25 -19.46
N LEU A 247 -19.23 8.99 -19.29
CA LEU A 247 -20.00 7.81 -19.74
C LEU A 247 -20.97 7.31 -18.65
N GLY A 248 -21.06 8.00 -17.51
CA GLY A 248 -21.90 7.56 -16.40
C GLY A 248 -21.26 6.46 -15.55
N ILE A 249 -19.94 6.27 -15.64
CA ILE A 249 -19.20 5.23 -14.94
C ILE A 249 -18.34 5.90 -13.85
N ALA A 250 -18.78 5.81 -12.59
CA ALA A 250 -18.07 6.38 -11.44
C ALA A 250 -17.43 5.31 -10.58
N THR A 251 -18.05 4.15 -10.44
CA THR A 251 -17.60 3.06 -9.56
C THR A 251 -16.97 1.90 -10.32
N ILE A 252 -16.20 1.09 -9.59
CA ILE A 252 -15.64 -0.16 -10.13
C ILE A 252 -16.77 -1.10 -10.60
N GLY A 253 -17.85 -1.18 -9.82
CA GLY A 253 -19.00 -2.02 -10.18
C GLY A 253 -19.68 -1.57 -11.47
N GLU A 254 -19.86 -0.27 -11.65
CA GLU A 254 -20.40 0.28 -12.91
C GLU A 254 -19.46 -0.03 -14.09
N LEU A 255 -18.16 0.03 -13.89
CA LEU A 255 -17.17 -0.36 -14.90
C LEU A 255 -17.23 -1.84 -15.22
N ALA A 256 -17.44 -2.70 -14.22
CA ALA A 256 -17.58 -4.15 -14.42
C ALA A 256 -18.76 -4.52 -15.32
N TYR A 257 -19.84 -3.74 -15.26
CA TYR A 257 -21.07 -3.94 -16.08
C TYR A 257 -21.14 -3.03 -17.30
N ALA A 258 -20.09 -2.26 -17.60
CA ALA A 258 -20.13 -1.29 -18.68
C ALA A 258 -20.32 -1.95 -20.06
N ASP A 259 -20.96 -1.21 -20.97
CA ASP A 259 -21.06 -1.59 -22.37
C ASP A 259 -19.66 -1.57 -23.00
N ARG A 260 -19.19 -2.76 -23.37
CA ARG A 260 -17.85 -2.96 -23.93
C ARG A 260 -17.64 -2.15 -25.22
N ALA A 261 -18.64 -2.12 -26.10
CA ALA A 261 -18.53 -1.39 -27.36
C ALA A 261 -18.34 0.11 -27.14
N LYS A 262 -19.04 0.70 -26.17
CA LYS A 262 -18.89 2.11 -25.78
C LYS A 262 -17.49 2.38 -25.21
N LEU A 263 -17.01 1.51 -24.33
CA LEU A 263 -15.66 1.65 -23.79
C LEU A 263 -14.59 1.54 -24.88
N GLU A 264 -14.73 0.58 -25.78
CA GLU A 264 -13.80 0.40 -26.90
C GLU A 264 -13.76 1.63 -27.83
N SER A 265 -14.90 2.26 -28.08
CA SER A 265 -14.98 3.45 -28.91
C SER A 265 -14.27 4.66 -28.29
N VAL A 266 -14.20 4.74 -26.97
CA VAL A 266 -13.58 5.85 -26.22
C VAL A 266 -12.11 5.59 -25.90
N PHE A 267 -11.76 4.38 -25.49
CA PHE A 267 -10.45 4.03 -24.94
C PHE A 267 -9.62 3.08 -25.83
N GLY A 268 -10.19 2.55 -26.89
CA GLY A 268 -9.58 1.48 -27.68
C GLY A 268 -9.84 0.10 -27.10
N ALA A 269 -9.74 -0.94 -27.94
CA ALA A 269 -10.11 -2.31 -27.59
C ALA A 269 -9.26 -2.89 -26.43
N GLY A 270 -7.95 -2.67 -26.48
CA GLY A 270 -7.03 -3.24 -25.48
C GLY A 270 -7.23 -2.68 -24.09
N TYR A 271 -7.29 -1.36 -23.96
CA TYR A 271 -7.46 -0.69 -22.68
C TYR A 271 -8.87 -0.93 -22.10
N ALA A 272 -9.90 -0.91 -22.94
CA ALA A 272 -11.26 -1.21 -22.52
C ALA A 272 -11.38 -2.63 -21.94
N ARG A 273 -10.79 -3.61 -22.63
CA ARG A 273 -10.75 -5.00 -22.13
C ARG A 273 -10.05 -5.11 -20.79
N TRP A 274 -8.89 -4.46 -20.67
CA TRP A 274 -8.15 -4.44 -19.42
C TRP A 274 -8.96 -3.82 -18.28
N MET A 275 -9.63 -2.69 -18.51
CA MET A 275 -10.46 -2.04 -17.50
C MET A 275 -11.61 -2.93 -17.01
N ILE A 276 -12.29 -3.62 -17.93
CA ILE A 276 -13.40 -4.53 -17.58
C ILE A 276 -12.86 -5.72 -16.78
N ASP A 277 -11.75 -6.32 -17.19
CA ASP A 277 -11.12 -7.42 -16.47
C ASP A 277 -10.69 -6.97 -15.05
N ALA A 278 -10.04 -5.83 -14.95
CA ALA A 278 -9.62 -5.26 -13.67
C ALA A 278 -10.82 -5.00 -12.74
N ALA A 279 -11.91 -4.42 -13.25
CA ALA A 279 -13.11 -4.16 -12.48
C ALA A 279 -13.81 -5.45 -11.99
N ASN A 280 -13.66 -6.54 -12.73
CA ASN A 280 -14.13 -7.86 -12.32
C ASN A 280 -13.14 -8.60 -11.41
N GLY A 281 -12.05 -7.95 -11.01
CA GLY A 281 -11.05 -8.54 -10.14
C GLY A 281 -10.19 -9.61 -10.82
N ARG A 282 -10.06 -9.58 -12.13
CA ARG A 282 -9.25 -10.53 -12.90
C ARG A 282 -7.87 -9.94 -13.17
N ASP A 283 -6.86 -10.56 -12.60
CA ASP A 283 -5.46 -10.23 -12.82
C ASP A 283 -4.61 -11.49 -12.55
N ASP A 284 -4.13 -12.11 -13.61
CA ASP A 284 -3.35 -13.34 -13.55
C ASP A 284 -1.83 -13.10 -13.58
N ARG A 285 -1.38 -11.84 -13.54
CA ARG A 285 0.03 -11.51 -13.57
C ARG A 285 0.77 -12.15 -12.39
N PRO A 286 1.91 -12.82 -12.65
CA PRO A 286 2.73 -13.38 -11.56
C PRO A 286 3.46 -12.27 -10.79
N LEU A 287 3.96 -12.61 -9.60
CA LEU A 287 4.94 -11.80 -8.90
C LEU A 287 6.30 -11.98 -9.59
N VAL A 288 6.98 -10.88 -9.84
CA VAL A 288 8.30 -10.86 -10.53
C VAL A 288 9.41 -10.25 -9.67
#